data_7d90bb1f698dfd00d01f9d22fcb704c0
#
_entry.id   7d90bb1f698dfd00d01f9d22fcb704c0
#
_cell.length_a   1.000
_cell.length_b   1.000
_cell.length_c   1.000
_cell.angle_alpha   90.00
_cell.angle_beta   90.00
_cell.angle_gamma   90.00
#
_symmetry.space_group_name_H-M   'P 1'
#
loop_
_entity.id
_entity.type
_entity.pdbx_description
1 polymer ?
#
loop_
_entity_poly.entity_id
_entity_poly.type
_entity_poly.pdbx_seq_one_letter_code
_entity_poly.pdbx_strand_id
1 'polypeptide(L)'
;MKKILIFGDSHSVIWGKSPFASNIEVFSLGPALAFNLIQEQPDTRSKWFDLIKIKNGGLSKSGKQIFKILSKNQSLKDCAVMLCFGEIDIRTQIVKRAIKNHTNIEYEANKISEKLVLFAKTIYENFGLISFVWEPIATMSSGIDNFNGSYPTVGSELERNYATRIVSAGLREKSNKLLELGFPIYSFGICEKLSPNYLTDAAFYEDGVHLNYIGLDLAVTSFNKLCEKHNLSDFKNFFGYTLLSDKSKKVDYTAKARVTLSSNYDESPQLKRKANSGYCFHTNCDDPAFAVIDLMSSHSLNSLEFWNRFDGELERAKKLQVLVGNDLNKMNLVFDCNEVWGFNGDPIIVNFPIDAEPCRFILLKLKEKNYFHLGEIKIHINSFHMAAF
;
A
#
# COMPACT_ATOMS: atom_id res chain seq x y z
N MET A 1 -24.33 -0.51 17.72
CA MET A 1 -23.14 0.06 17.08
C MET A 1 -22.95 -0.69 15.76
N LYS A 2 -22.82 0.03 14.65
CA LYS A 2 -22.65 -0.62 13.33
C LYS A 2 -21.34 -1.41 13.27
N LYS A 3 -21.32 -2.49 12.52
CA LYS A 3 -20.15 -3.36 12.29
C LYS A 3 -19.93 -3.54 10.79
N ILE A 4 -18.68 -3.62 10.36
CA ILE A 4 -18.32 -3.96 8.97
C ILE A 4 -17.66 -5.33 8.95
N LEU A 5 -18.26 -6.24 8.19
CA LEU A 5 -17.70 -7.56 7.89
C LEU A 5 -16.97 -7.48 6.55
N ILE A 6 -15.66 -7.62 6.59
CA ILE A 6 -14.78 -7.47 5.43
C ILE A 6 -14.39 -8.84 4.90
N PHE A 7 -14.70 -9.10 3.64
CA PHE A 7 -14.35 -10.34 2.95
C PHE A 7 -13.43 -10.03 1.78
N GLY A 8 -12.34 -10.75 1.68
CA GLY A 8 -11.40 -10.51 0.59
C GLY A 8 -10.25 -11.50 0.53
N ASP A 9 -9.33 -11.21 -0.39
CA ASP A 9 -8.02 -11.81 -0.47
C ASP A 9 -7.05 -11.16 0.55
N SER A 10 -5.74 -11.27 0.33
CA SER A 10 -4.72 -10.68 1.22
C SER A 10 -4.84 -9.16 1.38
N HIS A 11 -5.43 -8.46 0.41
CA HIS A 11 -5.63 -7.00 0.46
C HIS A 11 -6.71 -6.58 1.47
N SER A 12 -7.59 -7.50 1.88
CA SER A 12 -8.59 -7.22 2.93
C SER A 12 -7.97 -6.99 4.31
N VAL A 13 -6.81 -7.58 4.56
CA VAL A 13 -6.14 -7.56 5.87
C VAL A 13 -5.75 -6.14 6.31
N ILE A 14 -5.46 -5.25 5.35
CA ILE A 14 -5.09 -3.86 5.67
C ILE A 14 -6.19 -3.11 6.45
N TRP A 15 -7.45 -3.41 6.19
CA TRP A 15 -8.57 -2.79 6.89
C TRP A 15 -8.65 -3.18 8.36
N GLY A 16 -8.16 -4.39 8.72
CA GLY A 16 -8.05 -4.84 10.10
C GLY A 16 -6.92 -4.17 10.89
N LYS A 17 -6.00 -3.49 10.19
CA LYS A 17 -4.92 -2.68 10.80
C LYS A 17 -5.44 -1.32 11.32
N SER A 18 -6.71 -0.97 11.10
CA SER A 18 -7.31 0.25 11.62
C SER A 18 -7.35 0.24 13.16
N PRO A 19 -6.99 1.36 13.83
CA PRO A 19 -7.04 1.48 15.30
C PRO A 19 -8.46 1.33 15.87
N PHE A 20 -9.50 1.36 15.05
CA PHE A 20 -10.90 1.18 15.42
C PHE A 20 -11.43 -0.22 15.10
N ALA A 21 -10.54 -1.19 14.99
CA ALA A 21 -10.84 -2.58 14.61
C ALA A 21 -11.90 -3.30 15.47
N SER A 22 -12.30 -2.76 16.63
CA SER A 22 -13.36 -3.34 17.48
C SER A 22 -14.70 -3.51 16.77
N ASN A 23 -14.96 -2.71 15.74
CA ASN A 23 -16.18 -2.75 14.95
C ASN A 23 -15.98 -3.35 13.56
N ILE A 24 -14.81 -3.94 13.30
CA ILE A 24 -14.39 -4.52 12.03
C ILE A 24 -14.09 -5.99 12.27
N GLU A 25 -14.56 -6.84 11.38
CA GLU A 25 -14.18 -8.25 11.37
C GLU A 25 -13.71 -8.62 9.96
N VAL A 26 -12.46 -9.02 9.84
CA VAL A 26 -11.83 -9.33 8.56
C VAL A 26 -11.75 -10.84 8.35
N PHE A 27 -12.29 -11.29 7.24
CA PHE A 27 -12.26 -12.67 6.78
C PHE A 27 -11.39 -12.77 5.52
N SER A 28 -10.12 -13.07 5.70
CA SER A 28 -9.24 -13.38 4.57
C SER A 28 -9.56 -14.78 4.04
N LEU A 29 -9.97 -14.85 2.79
CA LEU A 29 -10.37 -16.10 2.12
C LEU A 29 -9.22 -16.73 1.32
N GLY A 30 -8.00 -16.25 1.56
CA GLY A 30 -6.84 -16.61 0.76
C GLY A 30 -6.94 -16.07 -0.66
N PRO A 31 -6.30 -16.72 -1.64
CA PRO A 31 -6.26 -16.23 -3.03
C PRO A 31 -7.58 -16.44 -3.76
N ALA A 32 -8.65 -15.83 -3.26
CA ALA A 32 -9.96 -15.92 -3.84
C ALA A 32 -10.12 -14.95 -5.02
N LEU A 33 -10.54 -15.47 -6.17
CA LEU A 33 -10.80 -14.67 -7.36
C LEU A 33 -12.21 -14.08 -7.34
N ALA A 34 -12.31 -12.79 -7.62
CA ALA A 34 -13.59 -12.10 -7.82
C ALA A 34 -14.42 -12.78 -8.93
N PHE A 35 -13.74 -13.15 -10.00
CA PHE A 35 -14.37 -13.85 -11.13
C PHE A 35 -15.06 -15.15 -10.74
N ASN A 36 -14.60 -15.82 -9.70
CA ASN A 36 -15.13 -17.10 -9.26
C ASN A 36 -16.16 -17.00 -8.13
N LEU A 37 -16.49 -15.80 -7.63
CA LEU A 37 -17.49 -15.66 -6.55
C LEU A 37 -18.86 -16.18 -6.96
N ILE A 38 -19.25 -15.93 -8.21
CA ILE A 38 -20.48 -16.43 -8.83
C ILE A 38 -20.11 -17.26 -10.06
N GLN A 39 -20.71 -18.45 -10.18
CA GLN A 39 -20.62 -19.28 -11.37
C GLN A 39 -21.70 -18.88 -12.35
N GLU A 40 -21.35 -18.65 -13.61
CA GLU A 40 -22.35 -18.47 -14.68
C GLU A 40 -23.12 -19.77 -14.88
N GLN A 41 -24.44 -19.69 -14.90
CA GLN A 41 -25.24 -20.80 -15.45
C GLN A 41 -25.25 -20.69 -16.98
N PRO A 42 -25.18 -21.81 -17.73
CA PRO A 42 -24.97 -21.81 -19.18
C PRO A 42 -26.06 -21.10 -20.00
N ASP A 43 -27.23 -20.81 -19.45
CA ASP A 43 -28.42 -20.43 -20.23
C ASP A 43 -28.97 -19.01 -19.99
N THR A 44 -28.30 -18.11 -19.32
CA THR A 44 -28.83 -16.76 -19.09
C THR A 44 -28.27 -15.73 -20.06
N ARG A 45 -28.76 -15.72 -21.30
CA ARG A 45 -28.53 -14.66 -22.30
C ARG A 45 -29.46 -13.46 -22.14
N SER A 46 -30.24 -13.34 -21.10
CA SER A 46 -31.21 -12.27 -20.93
C SER A 46 -30.71 -11.19 -19.96
N LYS A 47 -31.08 -9.97 -20.27
CA LYS A 47 -30.82 -8.68 -19.64
C LYS A 47 -30.31 -8.75 -18.20
N TRP A 48 -29.07 -8.31 -18.02
CA TRP A 48 -28.18 -8.44 -16.90
C TRP A 48 -28.74 -8.08 -15.51
N PHE A 49 -29.76 -7.20 -15.44
CA PHE A 49 -30.36 -6.73 -14.20
C PHE A 49 -31.69 -7.41 -13.83
N ASP A 50 -32.32 -8.13 -14.74
CA ASP A 50 -33.62 -8.76 -14.50
C ASP A 50 -33.53 -10.17 -13.92
N LEU A 51 -32.31 -10.63 -13.73
CA LEU A 51 -32.08 -12.01 -13.36
C LEU A 51 -31.38 -12.13 -12.04
N ILE A 52 -31.89 -12.93 -11.30
CA ILE A 52 -31.24 -13.93 -10.49
C ILE A 52 -31.60 -13.79 -9.03
N LYS A 53 -32.63 -14.45 -8.67
CA LYS A 53 -32.59 -15.25 -7.45
C LYS A 53 -31.52 -16.32 -7.70
N ILE A 54 -30.24 -16.01 -7.34
CA ILE A 54 -29.19 -17.02 -7.33
C ILE A 54 -29.58 -18.02 -6.25
N LYS A 55 -30.26 -19.09 -6.63
CA LYS A 55 -30.40 -20.25 -5.77
C LYS A 55 -28.97 -20.69 -5.41
N ASN A 56 -28.78 -21.18 -4.18
CA ASN A 56 -27.50 -21.59 -3.59
C ASN A 56 -26.55 -22.43 -4.49
N GLY A 57 -26.96 -22.88 -5.65
CA GLY A 57 -26.18 -23.60 -6.64
C GLY A 57 -25.22 -22.78 -7.50
N GLY A 58 -25.40 -21.44 -7.58
CA GLY A 58 -24.60 -20.55 -8.43
C GLY A 58 -23.37 -19.93 -7.73
N LEU A 59 -23.12 -20.24 -6.46
CA LEU A 59 -21.97 -19.71 -5.72
C LEU A 59 -20.78 -20.64 -5.79
N SER A 60 -19.58 -20.07 -5.94
CA SER A 60 -18.32 -20.80 -5.81
C SER A 60 -18.04 -21.23 -4.35
N LYS A 61 -16.91 -21.90 -4.14
CA LYS A 61 -16.43 -22.26 -2.79
C LYS A 61 -16.31 -21.03 -1.89
N SER A 62 -15.68 -19.96 -2.38
CA SER A 62 -15.49 -18.70 -1.61
C SER A 62 -16.84 -18.00 -1.39
N GLY A 63 -17.69 -17.89 -2.39
CA GLY A 63 -19.03 -17.33 -2.24
C GLY A 63 -19.87 -18.09 -1.22
N LYS A 64 -19.86 -19.43 -1.25
CA LYS A 64 -20.51 -20.27 -0.24
C LYS A 64 -19.98 -20.08 1.16
N GLN A 65 -18.65 -19.87 1.30
CA GLN A 65 -18.03 -19.60 2.58
C GLN A 65 -18.50 -18.27 3.16
N ILE A 66 -18.57 -17.20 2.36
CA ILE A 66 -19.11 -15.89 2.76
C ILE A 66 -20.56 -16.06 3.24
N PHE A 67 -21.41 -16.70 2.45
CA PHE A 67 -22.81 -16.94 2.80
C PHE A 67 -22.95 -17.74 4.10
N LYS A 68 -22.11 -18.76 4.32
CA LYS A 68 -22.08 -19.54 5.56
C LYS A 68 -21.73 -18.68 6.78
N ILE A 69 -20.76 -17.75 6.63
CA ILE A 69 -20.36 -16.84 7.72
C ILE A 69 -21.52 -15.87 8.02
N LEU A 70 -22.11 -15.27 6.98
CA LEU A 70 -23.25 -14.37 7.14
C LEU A 70 -24.44 -15.06 7.78
N SER A 71 -24.78 -16.27 7.35
CA SER A 71 -25.92 -17.05 7.92
C SER A 71 -25.74 -17.43 9.38
N LYS A 72 -24.50 -17.52 9.88
CA LYS A 72 -24.20 -17.84 11.28
C LYS A 72 -24.19 -16.63 12.19
N ASN A 73 -24.09 -15.42 11.64
CA ASN A 73 -24.01 -14.21 12.43
C ASN A 73 -25.41 -13.79 12.91
N GLN A 74 -25.64 -13.87 14.21
CA GLN A 74 -26.94 -13.58 14.83
C GLN A 74 -27.30 -12.09 14.87
N SER A 75 -26.33 -11.19 14.59
CA SER A 75 -26.49 -9.73 14.75
C SER A 75 -26.32 -8.98 13.42
N LEU A 76 -26.88 -9.49 12.32
CA LEU A 76 -26.72 -8.89 10.99
C LEU A 76 -27.38 -7.52 10.84
N LYS A 77 -28.41 -7.19 11.62
CA LYS A 77 -29.17 -5.93 11.49
C LYS A 77 -28.33 -4.67 11.58
N ASP A 78 -27.22 -4.76 12.31
CA ASP A 78 -26.28 -3.65 12.51
C ASP A 78 -24.98 -3.81 11.72
N CYS A 79 -24.98 -4.70 10.73
CA CYS A 79 -23.80 -4.96 9.92
C CYS A 79 -23.91 -4.38 8.52
N ALA A 80 -22.74 -4.05 7.95
CA ALA A 80 -22.52 -3.90 6.52
C ALA A 80 -21.45 -4.89 6.06
N VAL A 81 -21.37 -5.14 4.77
CA VAL A 81 -20.35 -5.99 4.16
C VAL A 81 -19.39 -5.11 3.36
N MET A 82 -18.11 -5.41 3.41
CA MET A 82 -17.12 -4.86 2.48
C MET A 82 -16.46 -6.00 1.71
N LEU A 83 -16.47 -5.89 0.38
CA LEU A 83 -15.87 -6.86 -0.53
C LEU A 83 -14.56 -6.32 -1.07
N CYS A 84 -13.45 -7.02 -0.82
CA CYS A 84 -12.09 -6.64 -1.19
C CYS A 84 -11.48 -7.72 -2.09
N PHE A 85 -11.87 -7.72 -3.37
CA PHE A 85 -11.44 -8.71 -4.36
C PHE A 85 -11.06 -8.04 -5.68
N GLY A 86 -10.36 -8.77 -6.55
CA GLY A 86 -10.10 -8.40 -7.93
C GLY A 86 -8.66 -8.06 -8.24
N GLU A 87 -7.81 -7.79 -7.26
CA GLU A 87 -6.38 -7.57 -7.51
C GLU A 87 -5.73 -8.82 -8.10
N ILE A 88 -5.96 -9.98 -7.49
CA ILE A 88 -5.41 -11.25 -7.99
C ILE A 88 -5.93 -11.57 -9.38
N ASP A 89 -7.22 -11.28 -9.68
CA ASP A 89 -7.77 -11.45 -11.02
C ASP A 89 -7.02 -10.61 -12.05
N ILE A 90 -6.76 -9.33 -11.72
CA ILE A 90 -6.06 -8.40 -12.60
C ILE A 90 -4.64 -8.85 -12.83
N ARG A 91 -3.90 -9.10 -11.76
CA ARG A 91 -2.49 -9.45 -11.80
C ARG A 91 -2.21 -10.77 -12.50
N THR A 92 -3.09 -11.77 -12.34
CA THR A 92 -2.80 -13.14 -12.75
C THR A 92 -3.66 -13.65 -13.91
N GLN A 93 -4.85 -13.09 -14.13
CA GLN A 93 -5.85 -13.72 -15.00
C GLN A 93 -6.33 -12.87 -16.17
N ILE A 94 -6.51 -11.56 -16.04
CA ILE A 94 -7.17 -10.75 -17.10
C ILE A 94 -6.41 -10.87 -18.42
N VAL A 95 -5.12 -10.56 -18.45
CA VAL A 95 -4.32 -10.62 -19.69
C VAL A 95 -4.27 -12.05 -20.23
N LYS A 96 -4.09 -13.05 -19.35
CA LYS A 96 -4.10 -14.45 -19.73
C LYS A 96 -5.42 -14.89 -20.36
N ARG A 97 -6.57 -14.42 -19.83
CA ARG A 97 -7.89 -14.74 -20.37
C ARG A 97 -8.14 -14.04 -21.69
N ALA A 98 -7.75 -12.77 -21.81
CA ALA A 98 -7.87 -12.03 -23.05
C ALA A 98 -7.17 -12.76 -24.20
N ILE A 99 -5.94 -13.22 -23.97
CA ILE A 99 -5.19 -14.01 -24.96
C ILE A 99 -5.89 -15.36 -25.25
N LYS A 100 -6.21 -16.12 -24.19
CA LYS A 100 -6.78 -17.46 -24.33
C LYS A 100 -8.15 -17.47 -25.01
N ASN A 101 -8.98 -16.46 -24.72
CA ASN A 101 -10.34 -16.38 -25.21
C ASN A 101 -10.49 -15.57 -26.49
N HIS A 102 -9.37 -15.07 -27.04
CA HIS A 102 -9.37 -14.15 -28.20
C HIS A 102 -10.26 -12.91 -27.97
N THR A 103 -10.24 -12.38 -26.74
CA THR A 103 -10.95 -11.17 -26.32
C THR A 103 -9.96 -10.04 -26.02
N ASN A 104 -10.43 -8.90 -25.55
CA ASN A 104 -9.55 -7.81 -25.11
C ASN A 104 -9.58 -7.68 -23.57
N ILE A 105 -8.62 -6.90 -23.05
CA ILE A 105 -8.48 -6.62 -21.61
C ILE A 105 -9.77 -5.99 -21.05
N GLU A 106 -10.38 -5.07 -21.80
CA GLU A 106 -11.61 -4.36 -21.41
C GLU A 106 -12.76 -5.31 -21.16
N TYR A 107 -12.96 -6.27 -22.06
CA TYR A 107 -14.02 -7.26 -21.94
C TYR A 107 -13.84 -8.14 -20.70
N GLU A 108 -12.63 -8.65 -20.47
CA GLU A 108 -12.35 -9.49 -19.31
C GLU A 108 -12.40 -8.70 -17.99
N ALA A 109 -11.94 -7.44 -17.98
CA ALA A 109 -12.03 -6.54 -16.84
C ALA A 109 -13.49 -6.19 -16.48
N ASN A 110 -14.32 -5.91 -17.47
CA ASN A 110 -15.74 -5.65 -17.26
C ASN A 110 -16.47 -6.84 -16.64
N LYS A 111 -16.13 -8.06 -17.00
CA LYS A 111 -16.71 -9.27 -16.36
C LYS A 111 -16.42 -9.34 -14.86
N ILE A 112 -15.24 -8.85 -14.40
CA ILE A 112 -14.92 -8.83 -12.98
C ILE A 112 -15.81 -7.85 -12.25
N SER A 113 -15.94 -6.62 -12.76
CA SER A 113 -16.82 -5.61 -12.16
C SER A 113 -18.28 -6.10 -12.10
N GLU A 114 -18.72 -6.74 -13.14
CA GLU A 114 -20.06 -7.36 -13.21
C GLU A 114 -20.28 -8.38 -12.11
N LYS A 115 -19.38 -9.34 -11.97
CA LYS A 115 -19.51 -10.42 -10.99
C LYS A 115 -19.43 -9.92 -9.55
N LEU A 116 -18.56 -8.93 -9.26
CA LEU A 116 -18.48 -8.33 -7.92
C LEU A 116 -19.78 -7.62 -7.55
N VAL A 117 -20.30 -6.79 -8.44
CA VAL A 117 -21.56 -6.06 -8.21
C VAL A 117 -22.75 -7.01 -8.09
N LEU A 118 -22.81 -8.04 -8.92
CA LEU A 118 -23.84 -9.07 -8.82
C LEU A 118 -23.76 -9.84 -7.51
N PHE A 119 -22.54 -10.16 -7.04
CA PHE A 119 -22.35 -10.82 -5.75
C PHE A 119 -22.81 -9.93 -4.59
N ALA A 120 -22.48 -8.63 -4.62
CA ALA A 120 -22.96 -7.66 -3.63
C ALA A 120 -24.49 -7.55 -3.64
N LYS A 121 -25.12 -7.52 -4.83
CA LYS A 121 -26.59 -7.58 -4.98
C LYS A 121 -27.19 -8.83 -4.36
N THR A 122 -26.56 -9.98 -4.61
CA THR A 122 -27.03 -11.27 -4.04
C THR A 122 -26.92 -11.27 -2.51
N ILE A 123 -25.90 -10.65 -1.93
CA ILE A 123 -25.81 -10.47 -0.47
C ILE A 123 -26.98 -9.62 0.04
N TYR A 124 -27.27 -8.50 -0.61
CA TYR A 124 -28.42 -7.67 -0.22
C TYR A 124 -29.74 -8.41 -0.30
N GLU A 125 -30.02 -9.12 -1.40
CA GLU A 125 -31.25 -9.87 -1.60
C GLU A 125 -31.48 -10.98 -0.57
N ASN A 126 -30.40 -11.58 -0.06
CA ASN A 126 -30.50 -12.69 0.91
C ASN A 126 -30.43 -12.24 2.37
N PHE A 127 -29.72 -11.15 2.67
CA PHE A 127 -29.42 -10.73 4.03
C PHE A 127 -29.84 -9.30 4.36
N GLY A 128 -30.24 -8.49 3.37
CA GLY A 128 -30.59 -7.07 3.55
C GLY A 128 -29.42 -6.16 3.91
N LEU A 129 -28.17 -6.59 3.66
CA LEU A 129 -26.97 -5.88 4.09
C LEU A 129 -26.51 -4.84 3.08
N ILE A 130 -26.19 -3.64 3.55
CA ILE A 130 -25.45 -2.66 2.78
C ILE A 130 -24.11 -3.26 2.36
N SER A 131 -23.72 -3.08 1.11
CA SER A 131 -22.47 -3.60 0.58
C SER A 131 -21.57 -2.47 0.09
N PHE A 132 -20.35 -2.44 0.60
CA PHE A 132 -19.24 -1.65 0.09
C PHE A 132 -18.35 -2.53 -0.78
N VAL A 133 -18.01 -2.07 -1.97
CA VAL A 133 -17.08 -2.77 -2.86
C VAL A 133 -15.81 -1.94 -2.95
N TRP A 134 -14.73 -2.45 -2.35
CA TRP A 134 -13.41 -1.87 -2.48
C TRP A 134 -12.87 -2.19 -3.88
N GLU A 135 -12.59 -1.14 -4.64
CA GLU A 135 -12.04 -1.27 -5.98
C GLU A 135 -10.63 -1.85 -5.94
N PRO A 136 -10.25 -2.71 -6.89
CA PRO A 136 -8.92 -3.26 -6.94
C PRO A 136 -7.85 -2.17 -6.99
N ILE A 137 -6.72 -2.44 -6.37
CA ILE A 137 -5.57 -1.55 -6.40
C ILE A 137 -4.63 -1.91 -7.54
N ALA A 138 -3.88 -0.93 -8.01
CA ALA A 138 -2.80 -1.12 -8.97
C ALA A 138 -1.64 -1.91 -8.34
N THR A 139 -0.88 -2.64 -9.16
CA THR A 139 0.28 -3.43 -8.71
C THR A 139 1.53 -3.05 -9.46
N MET A 140 2.66 -3.00 -8.76
CA MET A 140 3.97 -2.69 -9.34
C MET A 140 4.50 -3.82 -10.21
N SER A 141 5.40 -3.51 -11.14
CA SER A 141 6.18 -4.52 -11.89
C SER A 141 7.37 -5.04 -11.11
N SER A 142 8.02 -4.19 -10.31
CA SER A 142 9.22 -4.56 -9.54
C SER A 142 8.83 -5.16 -8.19
N GLY A 143 9.47 -6.26 -7.82
CA GLY A 143 9.27 -6.96 -6.54
C GLY A 143 8.31 -8.14 -6.59
N ILE A 144 7.55 -8.29 -7.66
CA ILE A 144 6.59 -9.39 -7.84
C ILE A 144 7.25 -10.64 -8.40
N ASP A 145 8.37 -10.50 -9.11
CA ASP A 145 9.09 -11.63 -9.75
C ASP A 145 9.62 -12.66 -8.75
N ASN A 146 9.68 -12.32 -7.47
CA ASN A 146 10.09 -13.22 -6.39
C ASN A 146 8.92 -13.90 -5.65
N PHE A 147 7.66 -13.60 -6.02
CA PHE A 147 6.52 -14.31 -5.45
C PHE A 147 6.43 -15.71 -6.05
N ASN A 148 6.78 -16.70 -5.23
CA ASN A 148 6.73 -18.11 -5.54
C ASN A 148 5.45 -18.51 -6.29
N GLY A 149 5.61 -18.82 -7.56
CA GLY A 149 4.95 -19.76 -8.45
C GLY A 149 3.44 -19.94 -8.48
N SER A 150 2.72 -19.74 -7.40
CA SER A 150 1.29 -20.06 -7.32
C SER A 150 0.38 -19.04 -8.00
N TYR A 151 0.81 -17.77 -8.06
CA TYR A 151 0.04 -16.67 -8.65
C TYR A 151 0.98 -15.74 -9.44
N PRO A 152 1.51 -16.21 -10.58
CA PRO A 152 2.45 -15.43 -11.37
C PRO A 152 1.80 -14.17 -11.92
N THR A 153 2.55 -13.09 -11.92
CA THR A 153 2.16 -11.84 -12.57
C THR A 153 2.14 -12.03 -14.08
N VAL A 154 1.06 -11.63 -14.75
CA VAL A 154 0.88 -11.76 -16.20
C VAL A 154 0.58 -10.39 -16.81
N GLY A 155 1.27 -10.08 -17.90
CA GLY A 155 1.17 -8.80 -18.60
C GLY A 155 2.12 -7.73 -18.00
N SER A 156 2.24 -6.63 -18.73
CA SER A 156 2.99 -5.44 -18.29
C SER A 156 2.27 -4.69 -17.16
N GLU A 157 2.98 -3.85 -16.45
CA GLU A 157 2.38 -2.95 -15.45
C GLU A 157 1.30 -2.04 -16.07
N LEU A 158 1.56 -1.51 -17.25
CA LEU A 158 0.61 -0.69 -18.00
C LEU A 158 -0.69 -1.43 -18.30
N GLU A 159 -0.62 -2.67 -18.76
CA GLU A 159 -1.80 -3.50 -19.04
C GLU A 159 -2.59 -3.81 -17.77
N ARG A 160 -1.91 -4.12 -16.68
CA ARG A 160 -2.57 -4.38 -15.40
C ARG A 160 -3.24 -3.14 -14.82
N ASN A 161 -2.55 -2.00 -14.84
CA ASN A 161 -3.11 -0.75 -14.34
C ASN A 161 -4.23 -0.22 -15.24
N TYR A 162 -4.15 -0.44 -16.55
CA TYR A 162 -5.26 -0.20 -17.47
C TYR A 162 -6.46 -1.06 -17.10
N ALA A 163 -6.28 -2.37 -16.89
CA ALA A 163 -7.33 -3.27 -16.45
C ALA A 163 -7.94 -2.83 -15.09
N THR A 164 -7.10 -2.43 -14.14
CA THR A 164 -7.55 -1.90 -12.84
C THR A 164 -8.50 -0.72 -13.01
N ARG A 165 -8.15 0.24 -13.89
CA ARG A 165 -8.99 1.41 -14.19
C ARG A 165 -10.35 1.02 -14.77
N ILE A 166 -10.37 0.05 -15.67
CA ILE A 166 -11.61 -0.44 -16.29
C ILE A 166 -12.49 -1.15 -15.26
N VAL A 167 -11.90 -2.02 -14.42
CA VAL A 167 -12.65 -2.67 -13.34
C VAL A 167 -13.24 -1.62 -12.41
N SER A 168 -12.45 -0.63 -11.97
CA SER A 168 -12.90 0.43 -11.07
C SER A 168 -14.02 1.28 -11.68
N ALA A 169 -13.87 1.71 -12.92
CA ALA A 169 -14.91 2.46 -13.64
C ALA A 169 -16.21 1.63 -13.78
N GLY A 170 -16.08 0.35 -14.15
CA GLY A 170 -17.19 -0.56 -14.27
C GLY A 170 -17.91 -0.84 -12.94
N LEU A 171 -17.16 -0.92 -11.82
CA LEU A 171 -17.73 -1.05 -10.48
C LEU A 171 -18.54 0.19 -10.09
N ARG A 172 -17.99 1.39 -10.32
CA ARG A 172 -18.70 2.65 -10.03
C ARG A 172 -19.97 2.80 -10.85
N GLU A 173 -19.89 2.56 -12.17
CA GLU A 173 -21.04 2.64 -13.07
C GLU A 173 -22.17 1.68 -12.64
N LYS A 174 -21.82 0.41 -12.43
CA LYS A 174 -22.80 -0.63 -12.13
C LYS A 174 -23.38 -0.48 -10.71
N SER A 175 -22.57 -0.09 -9.74
CA SER A 175 -23.03 0.21 -8.38
C SER A 175 -24.01 1.39 -8.38
N ASN A 176 -23.73 2.47 -9.14
CA ASN A 176 -24.64 3.61 -9.26
C ASN A 176 -25.98 3.18 -9.87
N LYS A 177 -25.98 2.37 -10.94
CA LYS A 177 -27.21 1.85 -11.55
C LYS A 177 -28.02 1.00 -10.56
N LEU A 178 -27.37 0.16 -9.75
CA LEU A 178 -28.07 -0.62 -8.73
C LEU A 178 -28.60 0.25 -7.60
N LEU A 179 -27.88 1.29 -7.21
CA LEU A 179 -28.32 2.25 -6.20
C LEU A 179 -29.60 2.98 -6.64
N GLU A 180 -29.70 3.39 -7.92
CA GLU A 180 -30.90 3.97 -8.52
C GLU A 180 -32.09 2.98 -8.48
N LEU A 181 -31.83 1.69 -8.52
CA LEU A 181 -32.82 0.63 -8.40
C LEU A 181 -33.14 0.23 -6.94
N GLY A 182 -32.58 0.94 -5.96
CA GLY A 182 -32.83 0.71 -4.53
C GLY A 182 -31.93 -0.34 -3.87
N PHE A 183 -30.87 -0.79 -4.53
CA PHE A 183 -29.88 -1.68 -3.93
C PHE A 183 -28.73 -0.84 -3.31
N PRO A 184 -28.53 -0.85 -1.99
CA PRO A 184 -27.50 -0.05 -1.32
C PRO A 184 -26.10 -0.67 -1.50
N ILE A 185 -25.58 -0.57 -2.71
CA ILE A 185 -24.26 -1.08 -3.09
C ILE A 185 -23.41 0.10 -3.52
N TYR A 186 -22.28 0.29 -2.84
CA TYR A 186 -21.42 1.43 -2.99
C TYR A 186 -20.01 0.98 -3.38
N SER A 187 -19.46 1.55 -4.45
CA SER A 187 -18.06 1.30 -4.87
C SER A 187 -17.17 2.49 -4.54
N PHE A 188 -15.98 2.22 -4.07
CA PHE A 188 -14.95 3.22 -3.78
C PHE A 188 -13.55 2.67 -3.96
N GLY A 189 -12.62 3.52 -4.30
CA GLY A 189 -11.23 3.13 -4.51
C GLY A 189 -10.30 4.33 -4.66
N ILE A 190 -9.04 4.02 -4.93
CA ILE A 190 -7.94 4.97 -5.02
C ILE A 190 -6.99 4.69 -6.20
N CYS A 191 -7.39 3.84 -7.14
CA CYS A 191 -6.49 3.37 -8.19
C CYS A 191 -5.86 4.49 -9.03
N GLU A 192 -6.59 5.61 -9.26
CA GLU A 192 -6.07 6.76 -9.99
C GLU A 192 -4.94 7.48 -9.24
N LYS A 193 -4.99 7.47 -7.92
CA LYS A 193 -3.95 8.05 -7.07
C LYS A 193 -2.74 7.15 -6.94
N LEU A 194 -2.97 5.83 -6.88
CA LEU A 194 -1.91 4.84 -6.76
C LEU A 194 -1.08 4.69 -8.04
N SER A 195 -1.68 4.95 -9.19
CA SER A 195 -1.02 4.77 -10.50
C SER A 195 -1.29 5.94 -11.44
N PRO A 196 -0.83 7.17 -11.11
CA PRO A 196 -0.90 8.27 -12.06
C PRO A 196 -0.17 7.86 -13.35
N ASN A 197 -0.77 8.15 -14.51
CA ASN A 197 -0.22 7.75 -15.82
C ASN A 197 -0.02 6.22 -16.00
N TYR A 198 -0.82 5.40 -15.33
CA TYR A 198 -0.76 3.93 -15.36
C TYR A 198 0.54 3.31 -14.83
N LEU A 199 1.38 4.06 -14.16
CA LEU A 199 2.55 3.56 -13.44
C LEU A 199 2.30 3.65 -11.95
N THR A 200 2.57 2.56 -11.25
CA THR A 200 2.29 2.44 -9.81
C THR A 200 3.32 3.23 -9.02
N ASP A 201 2.85 4.08 -8.12
CA ASP A 201 3.70 4.83 -7.20
C ASP A 201 4.06 3.95 -6.00
N ALA A 202 5.35 3.63 -5.87
CA ALA A 202 5.89 2.81 -4.80
C ALA A 202 5.67 3.39 -3.40
N ALA A 203 5.44 4.70 -3.28
CA ALA A 203 5.22 5.37 -2.00
C ALA A 203 4.04 4.80 -1.21
N PHE A 204 3.08 4.18 -1.89
CA PHE A 204 1.86 3.67 -1.27
C PHE A 204 1.91 2.18 -0.92
N TYR A 205 3.04 1.49 -1.18
CA TYR A 205 3.14 0.05 -1.05
C TYR A 205 4.18 -0.39 -0.03
N GLU A 206 3.90 -1.50 0.64
CA GLU A 206 4.82 -2.15 1.57
C GLU A 206 5.78 -3.11 0.83
N ASP A 207 5.27 -3.85 -0.16
CA ASP A 207 5.98 -4.91 -0.87
C ASP A 207 5.73 -4.93 -2.39
N GLY A 208 5.19 -3.85 -2.95
CA GLY A 208 4.83 -3.72 -4.36
C GLY A 208 3.45 -4.30 -4.72
N VAL A 209 2.81 -5.02 -3.81
CA VAL A 209 1.46 -5.59 -3.96
C VAL A 209 0.51 -5.06 -2.90
N HIS A 210 0.93 -5.07 -1.63
CA HIS A 210 0.11 -4.66 -0.50
C HIS A 210 0.35 -3.20 -0.15
N LEU A 211 -0.74 -2.48 0.12
CA LEU A 211 -0.67 -1.10 0.57
C LEU A 211 0.04 -0.97 1.91
N ASN A 212 0.83 0.07 2.05
CA ASN A 212 1.31 0.55 3.34
C ASN A 212 0.27 1.46 4.01
N TYR A 213 0.63 2.09 5.13
CA TYR A 213 -0.28 2.96 5.88
C TYR A 213 -0.68 4.24 5.13
N ILE A 214 0.18 4.77 4.22
CA ILE A 214 -0.16 5.94 3.39
C ILE A 214 -1.27 5.56 2.40
N GLY A 215 -1.13 4.38 1.78
CA GLY A 215 -2.17 3.83 0.92
C GLY A 215 -3.48 3.56 1.69
N LEU A 216 -3.39 3.07 2.94
CA LEU A 216 -4.55 2.90 3.81
C LEU A 216 -5.23 4.24 4.12
N ASP A 217 -4.49 5.29 4.44
CA ASP A 217 -5.06 6.62 4.72
C ASP A 217 -5.82 7.18 3.51
N LEU A 218 -5.27 7.02 2.31
CA LEU A 218 -5.98 7.37 1.08
C LEU A 218 -7.27 6.55 0.91
N ALA A 219 -7.24 5.26 1.25
CA ALA A 219 -8.39 4.38 1.18
C ALA A 219 -9.48 4.78 2.17
N VAL A 220 -9.12 5.07 3.42
CA VAL A 220 -10.03 5.59 4.47
C VAL A 220 -10.61 6.93 4.06
N THR A 221 -9.80 7.83 3.53
CA THR A 221 -10.27 9.14 3.02
C THR A 221 -11.29 8.95 1.89
N SER A 222 -11.05 8.01 0.97
CA SER A 222 -11.98 7.70 -0.12
C SER A 222 -13.30 7.13 0.41
N PHE A 223 -13.24 6.22 1.40
CA PHE A 223 -14.42 5.66 2.06
C PHE A 223 -15.24 6.74 2.77
N ASN A 224 -14.61 7.65 3.52
CA ASN A 224 -15.30 8.72 4.21
C ASN A 224 -16.00 9.69 3.23
N LYS A 225 -15.35 10.03 2.11
CA LYS A 225 -15.97 10.82 1.03
C LYS A 225 -17.17 10.12 0.40
N LEU A 226 -17.11 8.80 0.22
CA LEU A 226 -18.26 8.01 -0.21
C LEU A 226 -19.41 8.13 0.79
N CYS A 227 -19.12 7.95 2.08
CA CYS A 227 -20.12 8.05 3.15
C CYS A 227 -20.76 9.44 3.20
N GLU A 228 -19.98 10.50 3.03
CA GLU A 228 -20.49 11.89 2.95
C GLU A 228 -21.41 12.08 1.75
N LYS A 229 -20.96 11.66 0.57
CA LYS A 229 -21.72 11.79 -0.69
C LYS A 229 -23.10 11.12 -0.61
N HIS A 230 -23.19 10.00 0.08
CA HIS A 230 -24.41 9.20 0.14
C HIS A 230 -25.16 9.28 1.48
N ASN A 231 -24.78 10.26 2.36
CA ASN A 231 -25.39 10.47 3.69
C ASN A 231 -25.37 9.21 4.59
N LEU A 232 -24.29 8.42 4.51
CA LEU A 232 -24.10 7.22 5.32
C LEU A 232 -23.42 7.57 6.66
N SER A 233 -24.12 8.35 7.49
CA SER A 233 -23.58 8.91 8.73
C SER A 233 -23.07 7.84 9.71
N ASP A 234 -23.72 6.67 9.76
CA ASP A 234 -23.34 5.54 10.62
C ASP A 234 -21.98 4.94 10.29
N PHE A 235 -21.49 5.17 9.07
CA PHE A 235 -20.23 4.65 8.56
C PHE A 235 -19.18 5.74 8.33
N LYS A 236 -19.57 7.01 8.40
CA LYS A 236 -18.62 8.12 8.30
C LYS A 236 -17.63 8.05 9.45
N ASN A 237 -16.35 8.18 9.17
CA ASN A 237 -15.25 8.05 10.13
C ASN A 237 -15.19 6.66 10.84
N PHE A 238 -15.82 5.65 10.27
CA PHE A 238 -15.85 4.31 10.83
C PHE A 238 -14.45 3.71 11.03
N PHE A 239 -13.56 3.94 10.08
CA PHE A 239 -12.14 3.55 10.16
C PHE A 239 -11.28 4.59 10.90
N GLY A 240 -11.91 5.61 11.47
CA GLY A 240 -11.26 6.69 12.22
C GLY A 240 -10.49 7.67 11.33
N TYR A 241 -10.56 8.94 11.69
CA TYR A 241 -9.52 9.87 11.31
C TYR A 241 -8.46 9.74 12.36
N THR A 242 -7.32 9.29 12.01
CA THR A 242 -6.14 9.64 12.79
C THR A 242 -4.97 8.71 12.58
N LEU A 243 -4.53 8.61 11.35
CA LEU A 243 -3.10 8.32 11.23
C LEU A 243 -2.26 9.56 11.60
N LEU A 244 -2.89 10.75 11.65
CA LEU A 244 -2.17 12.02 11.89
C LEU A 244 -2.29 12.59 13.30
N SER A 245 -3.11 12.06 14.21
CA SER A 245 -3.29 12.65 15.54
C SER A 245 -2.66 11.89 16.69
N ASP A 246 -2.31 10.63 16.52
CA ASP A 246 -1.53 9.93 17.53
C ASP A 246 -0.04 10.07 17.20
N LYS A 247 0.69 10.63 18.15
CA LYS A 247 2.13 10.87 18.04
C LYS A 247 2.82 9.63 17.47
N SER A 248 3.30 9.74 16.25
CA SER A 248 4.01 8.68 15.55
C SER A 248 5.07 8.09 16.47
N LYS A 249 5.00 6.80 16.72
CA LYS A 249 6.04 6.12 17.47
C LYS A 249 7.29 6.09 16.62
N LYS A 250 8.35 6.67 17.14
CA LYS A 250 9.68 6.64 16.54
C LYS A 250 10.15 5.18 16.45
N VAL A 251 10.41 4.68 15.25
CA VAL A 251 10.90 3.31 15.00
C VAL A 251 12.26 3.38 14.34
N ASP A 252 13.21 2.64 14.89
CA ASP A 252 14.54 2.46 14.28
C ASP A 252 14.42 1.61 13.01
N TYR A 253 14.66 2.22 11.87
CA TYR A 253 14.61 1.60 10.54
C TYR A 253 16.00 1.25 9.99
N THR A 254 17.07 1.58 10.72
CA THR A 254 18.48 1.50 10.29
C THR A 254 18.85 0.14 9.68
N ALA A 255 18.41 -0.96 10.30
CA ALA A 255 18.75 -2.31 9.85
C ALA A 255 18.09 -2.74 8.52
N LYS A 256 17.06 -2.01 8.07
CA LYS A 256 16.32 -2.32 6.84
C LYS A 256 16.82 -1.51 5.63
N ALA A 257 17.51 -0.42 5.87
CA ALA A 257 18.04 0.45 4.82
C ALA A 257 19.32 -0.13 4.20
N ARG A 258 19.54 0.19 2.93
CA ARG A 258 20.76 -0.17 2.18
C ARG A 258 21.61 1.07 1.94
N VAL A 259 22.94 0.93 1.95
CA VAL A 259 23.86 2.02 1.69
C VAL A 259 24.72 1.73 0.46
N THR A 260 24.87 2.73 -0.41
CA THR A 260 25.77 2.71 -1.57
C THR A 260 26.66 3.94 -1.50
N LEU A 261 27.95 3.79 -1.75
CA LEU A 261 28.95 4.84 -1.66
C LEU A 261 29.38 5.34 -3.05
N SER A 262 29.92 6.57 -3.12
CA SER A 262 30.54 7.11 -4.33
C SER A 262 31.73 6.28 -4.81
N SER A 263 32.44 5.65 -3.86
CA SER A 263 33.53 4.71 -4.14
C SER A 263 33.72 3.76 -2.96
N ASN A 264 34.31 2.62 -3.18
CA ASN A 264 34.53 1.60 -2.15
C ASN A 264 35.98 1.61 -1.69
N TYR A 265 36.27 2.33 -0.62
CA TYR A 265 37.46 2.04 0.21
C TYR A 265 37.19 0.80 1.09
N ASP A 266 35.92 0.57 1.39
CA ASP A 266 35.44 -0.47 2.28
C ASP A 266 34.48 -1.40 1.50
N GLU A 267 34.75 -2.68 1.48
CA GLU A 267 33.99 -3.67 0.71
C GLU A 267 32.58 -3.94 1.25
N SER A 268 32.30 -3.53 2.49
CA SER A 268 30.99 -3.81 3.14
C SER A 268 30.47 -2.59 3.91
N PRO A 269 30.02 -1.53 3.20
CA PRO A 269 29.43 -0.39 3.87
C PRO A 269 28.16 -0.77 4.62
N GLN A 270 27.99 -0.23 5.83
CA GLN A 270 26.82 -0.42 6.67
C GLN A 270 26.48 0.85 7.42
N LEU A 271 25.33 0.91 8.10
CA LEU A 271 24.91 2.10 8.85
C LEU A 271 25.25 2.02 10.33
N LYS A 272 25.46 0.80 10.86
CA LYS A 272 25.92 0.58 12.23
C LYS A 272 27.44 0.57 12.28
N ARG A 273 27.99 1.07 13.38
CA ARG A 273 29.44 1.02 13.65
C ARG A 273 29.97 -0.41 13.56
N LYS A 274 31.09 -0.61 12.89
CA LYS A 274 31.79 -1.88 12.82
C LYS A 274 32.55 -2.14 14.13
N ALA A 275 32.59 -3.39 14.58
CA ALA A 275 33.14 -3.77 15.88
C ALA A 275 34.61 -3.32 16.10
N ASN A 276 35.41 -3.25 15.04
CA ASN A 276 36.85 -2.98 15.11
C ASN A 276 37.23 -1.71 14.36
N SER A 277 36.30 -0.80 14.08
CA SER A 277 36.58 0.47 13.39
C SER A 277 35.89 1.64 14.06
N GLY A 278 36.42 2.84 13.85
CA GLY A 278 35.77 4.08 14.30
C GLY A 278 34.65 4.55 13.39
N TYR A 279 34.27 3.79 12.35
CA TYR A 279 33.33 4.21 11.33
C TYR A 279 32.40 3.05 10.88
N CYS A 280 31.29 3.40 10.25
CA CYS A 280 30.35 2.44 9.66
C CYS A 280 30.57 2.28 8.15
N PHE A 281 31.08 3.29 7.46
CA PHE A 281 31.53 3.22 6.06
C PHE A 281 32.67 4.20 5.80
N HIS A 282 33.37 4.03 4.68
CA HIS A 282 34.47 4.90 4.25
C HIS A 282 34.55 4.92 2.71
N THR A 283 34.62 6.12 2.09
CA THR A 283 34.87 6.31 0.66
C THR A 283 36.34 6.57 0.39
N ASN A 284 36.76 6.51 -0.87
CA ASN A 284 38.02 7.17 -1.30
C ASN A 284 37.87 8.68 -1.25
N CYS A 285 38.93 9.38 -1.63
CA CYS A 285 38.96 10.84 -1.74
C CYS A 285 38.24 11.27 -3.03
N ASP A 286 36.92 11.33 -3.00
CA ASP A 286 36.07 11.61 -4.13
C ASP A 286 35.62 13.08 -4.22
N ASP A 287 35.17 13.54 -5.38
CA ASP A 287 34.70 14.91 -5.61
C ASP A 287 33.34 14.87 -6.40
N PRO A 288 32.21 15.00 -5.73
CA PRO A 288 32.02 14.93 -4.28
C PRO A 288 32.04 13.49 -3.74
N ALA A 289 32.47 13.31 -2.51
CA ALA A 289 32.28 12.05 -1.79
C ALA A 289 30.85 11.98 -1.23
N PHE A 290 30.16 10.84 -1.43
CA PHE A 290 28.78 10.69 -0.99
C PHE A 290 28.41 9.26 -0.57
N ALA A 291 27.31 9.16 0.17
CA ALA A 291 26.62 7.94 0.49
C ALA A 291 25.13 8.09 0.17
N VAL A 292 24.57 7.16 -0.58
CA VAL A 292 23.12 7.05 -0.80
C VAL A 292 22.58 5.97 0.10
N ILE A 293 21.58 6.32 0.90
CA ILE A 293 20.84 5.38 1.73
C ILE A 293 19.47 5.18 1.07
N ASP A 294 19.16 3.94 0.66
CA ASP A 294 17.89 3.54 0.13
C ASP A 294 17.06 2.90 1.24
N LEU A 295 15.94 3.49 1.57
CA LEU A 295 14.97 2.97 2.53
C LEU A 295 14.11 1.83 1.96
N MET A 296 14.36 1.43 0.71
CA MET A 296 13.64 0.39 -0.04
C MET A 296 12.19 0.72 -0.38
N SER A 297 11.59 1.67 0.31
CA SER A 297 10.26 2.24 0.06
C SER A 297 10.22 3.67 0.62
N SER A 298 9.19 4.43 0.25
CA SER A 298 9.00 5.79 0.75
C SER A 298 8.47 5.76 2.18
N HIS A 299 9.13 6.49 3.08
CA HIS A 299 8.80 6.57 4.50
C HIS A 299 8.74 8.02 4.99
N SER A 300 7.82 8.32 5.89
CA SER A 300 7.85 9.56 6.64
C SER A 300 8.96 9.50 7.69
N LEU A 301 10.00 10.29 7.50
CA LEU A 301 11.10 10.37 8.45
C LEU A 301 10.65 11.08 9.74
N ASN A 302 11.12 10.57 10.88
CA ASN A 302 11.01 11.22 12.17
C ASN A 302 12.29 11.99 12.49
N SER A 303 13.43 11.28 12.47
CA SER A 303 14.74 11.88 12.66
C SER A 303 15.85 11.05 12.01
N LEU A 304 16.93 11.73 11.67
CA LEU A 304 18.20 11.12 11.29
C LEU A 304 19.22 11.52 12.35
N GLU A 305 19.99 10.55 12.81
CA GLU A 305 21.06 10.78 13.78
C GLU A 305 22.39 10.34 13.16
N PHE A 306 23.39 11.21 13.16
CA PHE A 306 24.70 10.96 12.56
C PHE A 306 25.78 11.12 13.62
N TRP A 307 26.58 10.09 13.83
CA TRP A 307 27.81 10.18 14.63
C TRP A 307 29.01 10.36 13.73
N ASN A 308 29.87 11.33 14.07
CA ASN A 308 31.15 11.42 13.43
C ASN A 308 32.02 10.23 13.87
N ARG A 309 33.20 10.08 13.30
CA ARG A 309 34.15 9.03 13.69
C ARG A 309 34.46 9.09 15.18
N PHE A 310 34.73 7.92 15.76
CA PHE A 310 35.10 7.79 17.17
C PHE A 310 36.61 7.67 17.38
N ASP A 311 37.40 7.56 16.30
CA ASP A 311 38.84 7.31 16.33
C ASP A 311 39.69 8.48 15.77
N GLY A 312 39.06 9.63 15.53
CA GLY A 312 39.71 10.85 15.02
C GLY A 312 39.22 11.27 13.64
N GLU A 313 39.96 12.19 12.99
CA GLU A 313 39.65 12.69 11.63
C GLU A 313 38.29 13.38 11.50
N LEU A 314 37.82 14.04 12.55
CA LEU A 314 36.50 14.69 12.64
C LEU A 314 36.32 15.79 11.57
N GLU A 315 37.40 16.42 11.12
CA GLU A 315 37.38 17.46 10.08
C GLU A 315 36.83 16.98 8.74
N ARG A 316 36.92 15.68 8.43
CA ARG A 316 36.50 15.12 7.13
C ARG A 316 35.03 15.17 6.91
N ALA A 317 34.20 15.22 7.96
CA ALA A 317 32.75 15.34 7.87
C ALA A 317 32.25 16.79 8.05
N LYS A 318 33.12 17.79 8.04
CA LYS A 318 32.83 19.19 8.33
C LYS A 318 31.79 19.81 7.38
N LYS A 319 31.82 19.46 6.10
CA LYS A 319 30.98 20.06 5.07
C LYS A 319 29.87 19.12 4.58
N LEU A 320 29.28 18.43 5.54
CA LEU A 320 28.21 17.46 5.28
C LEU A 320 26.91 18.16 4.86
N GLN A 321 26.33 17.72 3.74
CA GLN A 321 24.97 18.00 3.34
C GLN A 321 24.12 16.73 3.40
N VAL A 322 22.87 16.89 3.87
CA VAL A 322 21.86 15.83 3.88
C VAL A 322 20.72 16.26 2.99
N LEU A 323 20.40 15.43 1.99
CA LEU A 323 19.28 15.64 1.10
C LEU A 323 18.36 14.42 1.17
N VAL A 324 17.05 14.65 0.98
CA VAL A 324 16.05 13.59 0.97
C VAL A 324 15.13 13.72 -0.24
N GLY A 325 14.61 12.61 -0.73
CA GLY A 325 13.68 12.61 -1.86
C GLY A 325 13.27 11.21 -2.32
N ASN A 326 12.39 11.17 -3.32
CA ASN A 326 11.96 9.94 -3.97
C ASN A 326 12.65 9.69 -5.32
N ASP A 327 13.38 10.69 -5.82
CA ASP A 327 14.17 10.64 -7.05
C ASP A 327 15.54 11.26 -6.77
N LEU A 328 16.62 10.53 -7.04
CA LEU A 328 18.00 11.00 -6.80
C LEU A 328 18.39 12.25 -7.60
N ASN A 329 17.65 12.54 -8.68
CA ASN A 329 17.85 13.77 -9.46
C ASN A 329 17.04 14.97 -8.93
N LYS A 330 16.13 14.75 -7.96
CA LYS A 330 15.23 15.76 -7.38
C LYS A 330 15.21 15.63 -5.87
N MET A 331 16.32 15.99 -5.25
CA MET A 331 16.50 15.87 -3.81
C MET A 331 16.37 17.24 -3.12
N ASN A 332 15.70 17.26 -1.97
CA ASN A 332 15.53 18.44 -1.13
C ASN A 332 16.63 18.50 -0.06
N LEU A 333 17.35 19.60 0.02
CA LEU A 333 18.34 19.83 1.07
C LEU A 333 17.62 20.05 2.42
N VAL A 334 17.91 19.20 3.41
CA VAL A 334 17.30 19.26 4.75
C VAL A 334 18.29 19.62 5.85
N PHE A 335 19.59 19.49 5.59
CA PHE A 335 20.63 19.85 6.53
C PHE A 335 21.93 20.23 5.81
N ASP A 336 22.59 21.25 6.30
CA ASP A 336 23.87 21.75 5.77
C ASP A 336 24.81 22.12 6.95
N CYS A 337 25.88 21.35 7.11
CA CYS A 337 26.88 21.57 8.14
C CYS A 337 28.12 22.23 7.53
N ASN A 338 28.66 23.26 8.21
CA ASN A 338 29.89 23.93 7.81
C ASN A 338 30.97 23.90 8.90
N GLU A 339 30.69 23.28 10.03
CA GLU A 339 31.53 23.22 11.20
C GLU A 339 31.98 21.79 11.50
N VAL A 340 33.09 21.67 12.24
CA VAL A 340 33.52 20.37 12.78
C VAL A 340 32.63 20.01 13.96
N TRP A 341 32.23 18.76 14.02
CA TRP A 341 31.26 18.27 15.00
C TRP A 341 31.64 16.89 15.57
N GLY A 342 31.01 16.49 16.66
CA GLY A 342 31.21 15.19 17.28
C GLY A 342 32.41 15.12 18.24
N PHE A 343 32.93 16.26 18.71
CA PHE A 343 34.07 16.30 19.64
C PHE A 343 33.85 15.53 20.94
N ASN A 344 32.61 15.50 21.43
CA ASN A 344 32.25 14.80 22.66
C ASN A 344 31.55 13.46 22.37
N GLY A 345 31.55 12.99 21.12
CA GLY A 345 30.80 11.81 20.72
C GLY A 345 29.31 12.07 20.54
N ASP A 346 28.87 13.33 20.54
CA ASP A 346 27.45 13.68 20.34
C ASP A 346 27.07 13.59 18.88
N PRO A 347 25.85 13.08 18.56
CA PRO A 347 25.38 13.04 17.19
C PRO A 347 24.83 14.38 16.72
N ILE A 348 24.84 14.61 15.40
CA ILE A 348 23.93 15.55 14.77
C ILE A 348 22.56 14.87 14.66
N ILE A 349 21.50 15.59 15.05
CA ILE A 349 20.12 15.12 14.93
C ILE A 349 19.37 16.06 14.00
N VAL A 350 18.89 15.50 12.88
CA VAL A 350 18.00 16.17 11.93
C VAL A 350 16.60 15.68 12.19
N ASN A 351 15.74 16.55 12.74
CA ASN A 351 14.33 16.24 13.01
C ASN A 351 13.46 16.65 11.82
N PHE A 352 12.46 15.84 11.49
CA PHE A 352 11.50 16.12 10.43
C PHE A 352 10.16 16.49 11.02
N PRO A 353 9.43 17.47 10.41
CA PRO A 353 8.05 17.72 10.72
C PRO A 353 7.20 16.47 10.52
N ILE A 354 6.13 16.30 11.29
CA ILE A 354 5.24 15.13 11.19
C ILE A 354 4.53 15.05 9.84
N ASP A 355 4.35 16.18 9.19
CA ASP A 355 3.75 16.36 7.87
C ASP A 355 4.79 16.46 6.74
N ALA A 356 6.06 16.17 7.03
CA ALA A 356 7.10 16.11 6.00
C ALA A 356 6.75 15.08 4.94
N GLU A 357 6.99 15.44 3.67
CA GLU A 357 6.76 14.51 2.56
C GLU A 357 7.58 13.23 2.75
N PRO A 358 6.96 12.05 2.58
CA PRO A 358 7.67 10.79 2.63
C PRO A 358 8.77 10.72 1.58
N CYS A 359 9.90 10.12 1.93
CA CYS A 359 11.04 9.94 1.04
C CYS A 359 11.56 8.51 1.06
N ARG A 360 12.15 8.08 -0.05
CA ARG A 360 12.84 6.79 -0.19
C ARG A 360 14.34 6.90 -0.03
N PHE A 361 14.93 7.99 -0.53
CA PHE A 361 16.37 8.15 -0.56
C PHE A 361 16.84 9.24 0.40
N ILE A 362 17.94 8.97 1.07
CA ILE A 362 18.72 9.93 1.84
C ILE A 362 20.09 10.00 1.18
N LEU A 363 20.47 11.16 0.70
CA LEU A 363 21.79 11.41 0.13
C LEU A 363 22.61 12.22 1.13
N LEU A 364 23.72 11.66 1.57
CA LEU A 364 24.73 12.31 2.37
C LEU A 364 25.90 12.63 1.46
N LYS A 365 26.31 13.88 1.36
CA LYS A 365 27.46 14.27 0.53
C LYS A 365 28.31 15.35 1.16
N LEU A 366 29.57 15.36 0.83
CA LEU A 366 30.47 16.47 1.14
C LEU A 366 30.42 17.55 0.06
N LYS A 367 30.55 18.80 0.43
CA LYS A 367 30.59 19.94 -0.52
C LYS A 367 31.94 20.11 -1.20
N GLU A 368 32.93 19.34 -0.81
CA GLU A 368 34.31 19.40 -1.33
C GLU A 368 34.91 18.02 -1.48
N LYS A 369 35.98 17.94 -2.25
CA LYS A 369 36.74 16.70 -2.44
C LYS A 369 37.36 16.29 -1.11
N ASN A 370 37.00 15.13 -0.62
CA ASN A 370 37.55 14.55 0.61
C ASN A 370 37.22 13.04 0.70
N TYR A 371 37.80 12.39 1.69
CA TYR A 371 37.34 11.10 2.20
C TYR A 371 36.08 11.33 3.00
N PHE A 372 35.03 10.52 2.75
CA PHE A 372 33.78 10.59 3.51
C PHE A 372 33.59 9.34 4.35
N HIS A 373 33.34 9.55 5.63
CA HIS A 373 33.05 8.50 6.60
C HIS A 373 32.19 9.07 7.72
N LEU A 374 31.39 8.19 8.34
CA LEU A 374 30.66 8.48 9.57
C LEU A 374 30.82 7.30 10.54
N GLY A 375 30.71 7.58 11.83
CA GLY A 375 30.85 6.59 12.88
C GLY A 375 29.63 5.66 12.95
N GLU A 376 28.45 6.24 12.93
CA GLU A 376 27.17 5.52 12.95
C GLU A 376 26.08 6.42 12.36
N ILE A 377 25.04 5.79 11.82
CA ILE A 377 23.82 6.46 11.37
C ILE A 377 22.64 5.72 11.97
N LYS A 378 21.69 6.45 12.55
CA LYS A 378 20.38 5.92 12.92
C LYS A 378 19.29 6.62 12.13
N ILE A 379 18.37 5.84 11.62
CA ILE A 379 17.25 6.29 10.82
C ILE A 379 15.98 5.95 11.57
N HIS A 380 15.27 6.98 11.95
CA HIS A 380 13.98 6.82 12.61
C HIS A 380 12.88 7.27 11.68
N ILE A 381 11.94 6.38 11.45
CA ILE A 381 10.73 6.68 10.72
C ILE A 381 9.56 6.85 11.70
N ASN A 382 8.57 7.59 11.27
CA ASN A 382 7.29 7.62 11.94
C ASN A 382 6.62 6.26 11.69
N SER A 383 6.56 5.39 12.70
CA SER A 383 5.63 4.28 12.62
C SER A 383 4.28 4.80 13.11
N PHE A 384 3.36 4.83 12.21
CA PHE A 384 1.99 4.80 12.61
C PHE A 384 1.77 3.42 13.22
N HIS A 385 1.34 3.35 14.47
CA HIS A 385 1.25 2.10 15.22
C HIS A 385 0.53 1.04 14.41
N MET A 386 1.27 0.06 13.92
CA MET A 386 0.74 -1.27 13.81
C MET A 386 0.73 -1.83 15.23
N ALA A 387 -0.41 -1.84 15.88
CA ALA A 387 -0.57 -2.65 17.07
C ALA A 387 -0.26 -4.09 16.63
N ALA A 388 0.85 -4.63 17.13
CA ALA A 388 1.11 -6.05 17.00
C ALA A 388 -0.01 -6.77 17.77
N PHE A 389 -0.80 -7.54 17.03
CA PHE A 389 -1.66 -8.57 17.59
C PHE A 389 -1.08 -9.92 17.22
#